data_961fc02fa04505102601467ca9b25b38
#
_entry.id   961fc02fa04505102601467ca9b25b38
#
_cell.length_a   1.000
_cell.length_b   1.000
_cell.length_c   1.000
_cell.angle_alpha   90.00
_cell.angle_beta   90.00
_cell.angle_gamma   90.00
#
_symmetry.space_group_name_H-M   'P 1'
#
loop_
_entity.id
_entity.type
_entity.pdbx_description
1 polymer ?
#
loop_
_entity_poly.entity_id
_entity_poly.type
_entity_poly.pdbx_seq_one_letter_code
_entity_poly.pdbx_strand_id
1 'polypeptide(L)'
;MHENYLRIVLYWLLITIISFPAKADWTANLNNTGYYTSDVALFSVTRRLSLKDDPTQPTVDRPNQGADFVYEPDAKVTWFGTNTLGKINWSAKAGGYVFVDQSAFSHSVFETQVSQTFSTNTKINLRYNFIPDLYLGQNTYIDGNDKTYEQDEIVTTNYWSVQLDQPLNNNLTASLYGRYGLRNYNAPFQYRNTRFWTLGPRLDWLINAKTQLLIGYHYELGDAASQKSVNSNDNVSYISNYTSAELTIQLLERLSSVFIIDYEKNNYTSNNINDLQYGTSEDVYQGQIACLYKLHSSATVKLGWQYGNRKLTSDNQNVVINNVWLGLLTSF
;
A
#
# COMPACT_ATOMS: atom_id res chain seq x y z
N MET A 1 21.85 7.69 -16.49
CA MET A 1 21.16 8.44 -15.42
C MET A 1 20.86 7.58 -14.19
N HIS A 2 20.56 6.27 -14.33
CA HIS A 2 20.19 5.35 -13.24
C HIS A 2 21.30 5.02 -12.22
N GLU A 3 22.57 4.96 -12.61
CA GLU A 3 23.66 4.66 -11.66
C GLU A 3 23.82 5.70 -10.54
N ASN A 4 23.46 6.94 -10.80
CA ASN A 4 23.60 8.02 -9.81
C ASN A 4 22.53 7.94 -8.71
N TYR A 5 21.32 7.44 -9.01
CA TYR A 5 20.26 7.29 -8.00
C TYR A 5 20.55 6.15 -7.04
N LEU A 6 21.06 5.02 -7.53
CA LEU A 6 21.46 3.89 -6.69
C LEU A 6 22.58 4.27 -5.72
N ARG A 7 23.55 5.06 -6.18
CA ARG A 7 24.64 5.60 -5.34
C ARG A 7 24.11 6.56 -4.29
N ILE A 8 23.16 7.43 -4.63
CA ILE A 8 22.55 8.38 -3.70
C ILE A 8 21.77 7.63 -2.61
N VAL A 9 20.97 6.63 -2.96
CA VAL A 9 20.24 5.79 -1.99
C VAL A 9 21.20 5.02 -1.09
N LEU A 10 22.30 4.47 -1.62
CA LEU A 10 23.35 3.81 -0.85
C LEU A 10 24.12 4.78 0.07
N TYR A 11 24.40 5.99 -0.37
CA TYR A 11 25.01 7.02 0.47
C TYR A 11 24.09 7.49 1.60
N TRP A 12 22.78 7.65 1.35
CA TRP A 12 21.81 7.94 2.41
C TRP A 12 21.65 6.80 3.41
N LEU A 13 21.68 5.55 2.96
CA LEU A 13 21.71 4.36 3.83
C LEU A 13 22.99 4.28 4.69
N LEU A 14 24.14 4.68 4.16
CA LEU A 14 25.42 4.73 4.89
C LEU A 14 25.52 5.89 5.89
N ILE A 15 24.91 7.04 5.60
CA ILE A 15 24.91 8.21 6.49
C ILE A 15 24.03 7.97 7.73
N THR A 16 22.99 7.13 7.64
CA THR A 16 22.13 6.78 8.80
C THR A 16 22.77 5.84 9.80
N ILE A 17 23.95 5.29 9.53
CA ILE A 17 24.71 4.45 10.48
C ILE A 17 25.53 5.30 11.47
N ILE A 18 25.61 6.63 11.27
CA ILE A 18 26.39 7.51 12.16
C ILE A 18 25.63 7.71 13.47
N SER A 19 26.12 7.03 14.51
CA SER A 19 25.91 7.20 15.95
C SER A 19 25.02 8.38 16.38
N PHE A 20 23.74 8.09 16.60
CA PHE A 20 22.87 8.97 17.39
C PHE A 20 23.29 8.92 18.85
N PRO A 21 23.38 10.07 19.55
CA PRO A 21 23.73 10.08 20.97
C PRO A 21 22.69 9.33 21.78
N ALA A 22 23.14 8.51 22.73
CA ALA A 22 22.39 7.55 23.55
C ALA A 22 21.30 8.16 24.49
N LYS A 23 20.83 9.37 24.26
CA LYS A 23 19.81 10.09 25.06
C LYS A 23 18.66 10.69 24.24
N ALA A 24 18.54 10.36 22.97
CA ALA A 24 17.38 10.80 22.21
C ALA A 24 16.33 9.68 22.26
N ASP A 25 15.07 10.05 22.50
CA ASP A 25 13.91 9.15 22.43
C ASP A 25 13.58 8.83 20.95
N TRP A 26 14.55 8.23 20.25
CA TRP A 26 14.48 7.90 18.85
C TRP A 26 14.66 6.40 18.63
N THR A 27 13.95 5.86 17.64
CA THR A 27 14.22 4.53 17.09
C THR A 27 14.35 4.63 15.58
N ALA A 28 15.19 3.76 15.00
CA ALA A 28 15.30 3.59 13.56
C ALA A 28 15.01 2.12 13.21
N ASN A 29 14.25 1.90 12.15
CA ASN A 29 13.97 0.58 11.62
C ASN A 29 14.37 0.55 10.15
N LEU A 30 15.07 -0.50 9.74
CA LEU A 30 15.40 -0.78 8.36
C LEU A 30 14.75 -2.10 7.98
N ASN A 31 14.01 -2.12 6.88
CA ASN A 31 13.45 -3.32 6.31
C ASN A 31 14.01 -3.50 4.89
N ASN A 32 14.56 -4.68 4.63
CA ASN A 32 15.09 -5.06 3.33
C ASN A 32 14.38 -6.34 2.92
N THR A 33 13.59 -6.28 1.86
CA THR A 33 12.83 -7.45 1.39
C THR A 33 13.08 -7.64 -0.09
N GLY A 34 13.43 -8.86 -0.46
CA GLY A 34 13.50 -9.31 -1.86
C GLY A 34 12.28 -10.14 -2.19
N TYR A 35 11.63 -9.85 -3.31
CA TYR A 35 10.48 -10.58 -3.84
C TYR A 35 10.82 -11.20 -5.18
N TYR A 36 10.25 -12.37 -5.43
CA TYR A 36 9.97 -12.83 -6.78
C TYR A 36 8.48 -12.66 -7.02
N THR A 37 8.10 -11.98 -8.10
CA THR A 37 6.71 -11.86 -8.56
C THR A 37 6.53 -12.56 -9.90
N SER A 38 5.42 -13.24 -10.09
CA SER A 38 5.09 -13.86 -11.37
C SER A 38 4.55 -12.86 -12.40
N ASP A 39 4.14 -11.65 -11.96
CA ASP A 39 3.66 -10.58 -12.83
C ASP A 39 3.84 -9.21 -12.17
N VAL A 40 4.66 -8.34 -12.77
CA VAL A 40 4.95 -7.00 -12.23
C VAL A 40 3.74 -6.08 -12.25
N ALA A 41 2.86 -6.22 -13.24
CA ALA A 41 1.67 -5.39 -13.37
C ALA A 41 0.71 -5.60 -12.18
N LEU A 42 0.63 -6.82 -11.66
CA LEU A 42 -0.25 -7.17 -10.55
C LEU A 42 0.45 -7.09 -9.18
N PHE A 43 1.77 -6.96 -9.15
CA PHE A 43 2.49 -6.82 -7.88
C PHE A 43 1.97 -5.64 -7.06
N SER A 44 1.72 -4.51 -7.70
CA SER A 44 1.14 -3.33 -7.04
C SER A 44 -0.31 -3.54 -6.60
N VAL A 45 -1.09 -4.36 -7.32
CA VAL A 45 -2.47 -4.70 -6.94
C VAL A 45 -2.49 -5.55 -5.68
N THR A 46 -1.69 -6.62 -5.63
CA THR A 46 -1.65 -7.50 -4.46
C THR A 46 -1.08 -6.81 -3.22
N ARG A 47 -0.08 -5.95 -3.40
CA ARG A 47 0.47 -5.12 -2.30
C ARG A 47 -0.52 -4.09 -1.79
N ARG A 48 -1.44 -3.65 -2.63
CA ARG A 48 -2.52 -2.73 -2.30
C ARG A 48 -3.52 -3.30 -1.28
N LEU A 49 -3.74 -4.60 -1.29
CA LEU A 49 -4.70 -5.29 -0.45
C LEU A 49 -4.13 -5.64 0.94
N SER A 50 -3.59 -4.68 1.66
CA SER A 50 -3.12 -4.90 3.03
C SER A 50 -3.61 -3.78 3.94
N LEU A 51 -4.10 -4.13 5.14
CA LEU A 51 -4.46 -3.14 6.16
C LEU A 51 -3.26 -2.34 6.67
N LYS A 52 -2.05 -2.86 6.51
CA LYS A 52 -0.81 -2.19 6.90
C LYS A 52 -0.24 -1.35 5.76
N ASP A 53 -0.31 -1.90 4.55
CA ASP A 53 0.11 -1.24 3.32
C ASP A 53 -1.16 -0.68 2.69
N ASP A 54 -1.18 0.59 2.44
CA ASP A 54 -2.40 1.29 2.05
C ASP A 54 -2.91 0.84 0.67
N PRO A 55 -4.20 0.51 0.52
CA PRO A 55 -4.78 0.04 -0.74
C PRO A 55 -5.04 1.17 -1.76
N THR A 56 -4.24 2.21 -1.83
CA THR A 56 -4.47 3.36 -2.72
C THR A 56 -3.83 3.27 -4.07
N GLN A 57 -3.02 2.26 -4.35
CA GLN A 57 -2.35 2.20 -5.64
C GLN A 57 -3.36 1.89 -6.75
N PRO A 58 -3.36 2.65 -7.85
CA PRO A 58 -4.24 2.40 -8.98
C PRO A 58 -3.91 1.04 -9.60
N THR A 59 -4.92 0.42 -10.17
CA THR A 59 -4.77 -0.83 -10.89
C THR A 59 -4.06 -0.60 -12.22
N VAL A 60 -3.11 -1.44 -12.56
CA VAL A 60 -2.51 -1.47 -13.91
C VAL A 60 -3.49 -2.15 -14.87
N ASP A 61 -3.80 -1.49 -15.97
CA ASP A 61 -4.81 -1.98 -16.92
C ASP A 61 -4.34 -3.17 -17.76
N ARG A 62 -3.01 -3.39 -17.84
CA ARG A 62 -2.43 -4.47 -18.66
C ARG A 62 -1.79 -5.55 -17.80
N PRO A 63 -2.47 -6.67 -17.53
CA PRO A 63 -1.87 -7.84 -16.90
C PRO A 63 -0.86 -8.54 -17.84
N ASN A 64 -0.10 -9.49 -17.27
CA ASN A 64 0.88 -10.31 -17.99
C ASN A 64 2.11 -9.52 -18.50
N GLN A 65 2.61 -8.60 -17.68
CA GLN A 65 3.87 -7.89 -17.96
C GLN A 65 5.13 -8.74 -17.67
N GLY A 66 4.93 -9.96 -17.21
CA GLY A 66 6.00 -10.93 -16.94
C GLY A 66 6.52 -10.91 -15.51
N ALA A 67 7.33 -11.92 -15.21
CA ALA A 67 7.93 -12.09 -13.89
C ALA A 67 9.13 -11.17 -13.69
N ASP A 68 9.42 -10.84 -12.43
CA ASP A 68 10.61 -10.05 -12.06
C ASP A 68 11.03 -10.34 -10.61
N PHE A 69 12.26 -9.95 -10.29
CA PHE A 69 12.73 -9.78 -8.92
C PHE A 69 12.59 -8.32 -8.52
N VAL A 70 12.02 -8.11 -7.32
CA VAL A 70 11.77 -6.77 -6.77
C VAL A 70 12.49 -6.64 -5.45
N TYR A 71 13.33 -5.64 -5.29
CA TYR A 71 13.94 -5.28 -4.02
C TYR A 71 13.18 -4.12 -3.39
N GLU A 72 12.71 -4.31 -2.16
CA GLU A 72 11.97 -3.32 -1.36
C GLU A 72 12.80 -2.91 -0.14
N PRO A 73 13.64 -1.86 -0.24
CA PRO A 73 14.23 -1.22 0.93
C PRO A 73 13.24 -0.25 1.55
N ASP A 74 13.13 -0.21 2.88
CA ASP A 74 12.51 0.89 3.60
C ASP A 74 13.27 1.24 4.88
N ALA A 75 13.26 2.52 5.22
CA ALA A 75 13.82 3.07 6.44
C ALA A 75 12.76 3.92 7.13
N LYS A 76 12.55 3.68 8.43
CA LYS A 76 11.64 4.45 9.27
C LYS A 76 12.37 4.96 10.49
N VAL A 77 12.27 6.26 10.76
CA VAL A 77 12.75 6.90 11.99
C VAL A 77 11.53 7.34 12.79
N THR A 78 11.55 7.10 14.11
CA THR A 78 10.47 7.53 15.02
C THR A 78 11.05 8.27 16.19
N TRP A 79 10.54 9.47 16.44
CA TRP A 79 10.76 10.25 17.65
C TRP A 79 9.61 10.03 18.64
N PHE A 80 9.95 9.95 19.91
CA PHE A 80 8.99 9.81 21.01
C PHE A 80 9.09 10.99 21.97
N GLY A 81 7.93 11.47 22.40
CA GLY A 81 7.82 12.55 23.36
C GLY A 81 6.55 12.44 24.22
N THR A 82 6.43 13.37 25.13
CA THR A 82 5.22 13.53 25.95
C THR A 82 4.80 14.98 25.95
N ASN A 83 3.50 15.23 26.04
CA ASN A 83 2.89 16.54 26.20
C ASN A 83 1.79 16.49 27.27
N THR A 84 1.09 17.58 27.50
CA THR A 84 0.00 17.67 28.49
C THR A 84 -1.17 16.73 28.22
N LEU A 85 -1.33 16.25 26.96
CA LEU A 85 -2.40 15.35 26.57
C LEU A 85 -2.01 13.87 26.67
N GLY A 86 -0.70 13.57 26.84
CA GLY A 86 -0.18 12.21 26.94
C GLY A 86 1.06 11.97 26.12
N LYS A 87 1.17 10.77 25.50
CA LYS A 87 2.33 10.39 24.66
C LYS A 87 2.12 10.85 23.23
N ILE A 88 3.15 11.46 22.66
CA ILE A 88 3.18 11.83 21.23
C ILE A 88 4.35 11.14 20.56
N ASN A 89 4.17 10.67 19.34
CA ASN A 89 5.27 10.28 18.50
C ASN A 89 5.12 10.86 17.07
N TRP A 90 6.26 11.10 16.47
CA TRP A 90 6.37 11.47 15.07
C TRP A 90 7.27 10.49 14.35
N SER A 91 6.88 10.02 13.19
CA SER A 91 7.72 9.16 12.35
C SER A 91 7.76 9.64 10.91
N ALA A 92 8.90 9.37 10.27
CA ALA A 92 9.09 9.51 8.84
C ALA A 92 9.59 8.18 8.28
N LYS A 93 9.04 7.77 7.14
CA LYS A 93 9.43 6.56 6.40
C LYS A 93 9.76 6.96 4.96
N ALA A 94 10.83 6.40 4.43
CA ALA A 94 11.18 6.43 3.02
C ALA A 94 11.49 5.01 2.57
N GLY A 95 10.95 4.62 1.44
CA GLY A 95 11.16 3.30 0.85
C GLY A 95 10.85 3.32 -0.63
N GLY A 96 10.83 2.15 -1.25
CA GLY A 96 10.50 2.02 -2.66
C GLY A 96 10.58 0.58 -3.13
N TYR A 97 10.35 0.41 -4.41
CA TYR A 97 10.40 -0.85 -5.12
C TYR A 97 11.37 -0.72 -6.28
N VAL A 98 12.39 -1.57 -6.32
CA VAL A 98 13.40 -1.61 -7.38
C VAL A 98 13.21 -2.91 -8.15
N PHE A 99 12.66 -2.82 -9.35
CA PHE A 99 12.47 -3.92 -10.27
C PHE A 99 13.78 -4.16 -11.04
N VAL A 100 14.22 -5.41 -11.13
CA VAL A 100 15.54 -5.76 -11.70
C VAL A 100 15.50 -5.69 -13.22
N ASP A 101 14.56 -6.39 -13.84
CA ASP A 101 14.47 -6.47 -15.29
C ASP A 101 13.55 -5.36 -15.86
N GLN A 102 12.48 -5.04 -15.17
CA GLN A 102 11.47 -4.09 -15.62
C GLN A 102 11.56 -2.77 -14.82
N SER A 103 12.71 -2.11 -14.91
CA SER A 103 13.07 -0.93 -14.09
C SER A 103 12.10 0.25 -14.23
N ALA A 104 11.27 0.31 -15.28
CA ALA A 104 10.25 1.34 -15.46
C ALA A 104 9.22 1.33 -14.32
N PHE A 105 8.93 0.16 -13.73
CA PHE A 105 8.01 0.02 -12.59
C PHE A 105 8.64 0.42 -11.23
N SER A 106 9.94 0.72 -11.21
CA SER A 106 10.61 1.15 -9.97
C SER A 106 10.09 2.50 -9.51
N HIS A 107 9.70 2.59 -8.23
CA HIS A 107 9.15 3.82 -7.66
C HIS A 107 9.48 3.95 -6.17
N SER A 108 9.33 5.17 -5.65
CA SER A 108 9.57 5.51 -4.25
C SER A 108 8.26 5.70 -3.50
N VAL A 109 8.29 5.51 -2.18
CA VAL A 109 7.16 5.76 -1.27
C VAL A 109 7.67 6.54 -0.07
N PHE A 110 6.98 7.64 0.26
CA PHE A 110 7.29 8.48 1.41
C PHE A 110 6.08 8.58 2.33
N GLU A 111 6.33 8.49 3.64
CA GLU A 111 5.30 8.60 4.66
C GLU A 111 5.78 9.49 5.80
N THR A 112 4.89 10.30 6.35
CA THR A 112 5.07 10.92 7.66
C THR A 112 3.81 10.71 8.49
N GLN A 113 4.00 10.45 9.79
CA GLN A 113 2.89 10.19 10.72
C GLN A 113 3.12 10.86 12.06
N VAL A 114 2.08 11.48 12.59
CA VAL A 114 1.99 11.92 13.98
C VAL A 114 0.96 11.08 14.70
N SER A 115 1.30 10.58 15.89
CA SER A 115 0.39 9.81 16.75
C SER A 115 0.32 10.45 18.12
N GLN A 116 -0.91 10.73 18.60
CA GLN A 116 -1.17 11.20 19.96
C GLN A 116 -1.92 10.10 20.71
N THR A 117 -1.33 9.62 21.81
CA THR A 117 -2.01 8.71 22.76
C THR A 117 -2.40 9.50 23.99
N PHE A 118 -3.68 9.57 24.27
CA PHE A 118 -4.26 10.27 25.42
C PHE A 118 -4.16 9.44 26.70
N SER A 119 -4.40 10.07 27.85
CA SER A 119 -4.43 9.40 29.17
C SER A 119 -5.49 8.29 29.27
N THR A 120 -6.53 8.35 28.45
CA THR A 120 -7.59 7.33 28.30
C THR A 120 -7.15 6.12 27.47
N ASN A 121 -5.89 6.08 27.00
CA ASN A 121 -5.35 5.13 26.02
C ASN A 121 -6.01 5.22 24.61
N THR A 122 -6.90 6.16 24.39
CA THR A 122 -7.38 6.52 23.03
C THR A 122 -6.21 7.05 22.23
N LYS A 123 -6.04 6.61 20.98
CA LYS A 123 -4.95 7.04 20.12
C LYS A 123 -5.50 7.62 18.82
N ILE A 124 -4.96 8.77 18.41
CA ILE A 124 -5.22 9.37 17.11
C ILE A 124 -3.92 9.34 16.31
N ASN A 125 -4.01 8.84 15.08
CA ASN A 125 -2.92 8.84 14.12
C ASN A 125 -3.31 9.75 12.94
N LEU A 126 -2.46 10.70 12.61
CA LEU A 126 -2.54 11.51 11.39
C LEU A 126 -1.36 11.13 10.51
N ARG A 127 -1.61 10.73 9.26
CA ARG A 127 -0.60 10.27 8.31
C ARG A 127 -0.74 11.00 6.98
N TYR A 128 0.40 11.29 6.37
CA TYR A 128 0.50 11.74 4.99
C TYR A 128 1.40 10.77 4.21
N ASN A 129 0.95 10.37 3.03
CA ASN A 129 1.69 9.52 2.11
C ASN A 129 1.85 10.21 0.75
N PHE A 130 3.01 9.96 0.12
CA PHE A 130 3.36 10.49 -1.18
C PHE A 130 4.08 9.42 -2.00
N ILE A 131 3.52 9.08 -3.16
CA ILE A 131 4.04 8.11 -4.12
C ILE A 131 4.19 8.84 -5.44
N PRO A 132 5.39 9.36 -5.75
CA PRO A 132 5.64 10.06 -7.01
C PRO A 132 5.78 9.09 -8.17
N ASP A 133 5.32 9.51 -9.34
CA ASP A 133 5.65 8.98 -10.67
C ASP A 133 5.60 7.45 -10.79
N LEU A 134 4.56 6.83 -10.21
CA LEU A 134 4.31 5.41 -10.37
C LEU A 134 3.93 5.12 -11.83
N TYR A 135 4.75 4.33 -12.51
CA TYR A 135 4.49 3.86 -13.86
C TYR A 135 3.46 2.73 -13.84
N LEU A 136 2.41 2.85 -14.66
CA LEU A 136 1.32 1.87 -14.75
C LEU A 136 1.39 1.00 -16.02
N GLY A 137 2.32 1.30 -16.92
CA GLY A 137 2.45 0.61 -18.22
C GLY A 137 2.20 1.56 -19.39
N GLN A 138 2.29 1.01 -20.59
CA GLN A 138 1.87 1.72 -21.79
C GLN A 138 0.36 1.52 -21.96
N ASN A 139 -0.35 2.61 -22.20
CA ASN A 139 -1.80 2.58 -22.38
C ASN A 139 -2.24 3.38 -23.60
N THR A 140 -3.41 3.07 -24.11
CA THR A 140 -3.98 3.71 -25.29
C THR A 140 -4.51 5.09 -24.92
N TYR A 141 -4.06 6.10 -25.65
CA TYR A 141 -4.57 7.47 -25.60
C TYR A 141 -5.18 7.86 -26.93
N ILE A 142 -6.36 8.46 -26.92
CA ILE A 142 -7.05 8.99 -28.09
C ILE A 142 -6.97 10.51 -28.04
N ASP A 143 -6.36 11.13 -29.06
CA ASP A 143 -6.24 12.59 -29.14
C ASP A 143 -7.55 13.26 -29.59
N GLY A 144 -7.60 14.60 -29.57
CA GLY A 144 -8.77 15.38 -29.99
C GLY A 144 -9.14 15.26 -31.48
N ASN A 145 -8.37 14.51 -32.27
CA ASN A 145 -8.62 14.20 -33.71
C ASN A 145 -8.95 12.71 -33.93
N ASP A 146 -9.34 12.00 -32.87
CA ASP A 146 -9.68 10.57 -32.90
C ASP A 146 -8.50 9.65 -33.28
N LYS A 147 -7.27 10.13 -33.18
CA LYS A 147 -6.07 9.31 -33.41
C LYS A 147 -5.64 8.61 -32.13
N THR A 148 -5.35 7.35 -32.26
CA THR A 148 -4.93 6.46 -31.18
C THR A 148 -3.41 6.39 -31.11
N TYR A 149 -2.87 6.56 -29.91
CA TYR A 149 -1.43 6.45 -29.61
C TYR A 149 -1.23 5.56 -28.38
N GLU A 150 -0.12 4.83 -28.35
CA GLU A 150 0.38 4.18 -27.14
C GLU A 150 1.27 5.18 -26.39
N GLN A 151 0.97 5.40 -25.12
CA GLN A 151 1.68 6.36 -24.25
C GLN A 151 1.95 5.73 -22.88
N ASP A 152 3.05 6.13 -22.27
CA ASP A 152 3.36 5.75 -20.89
C ASP A 152 2.36 6.41 -19.94
N GLU A 153 1.65 5.60 -19.14
CA GLU A 153 0.76 6.06 -18.09
C GLU A 153 1.53 6.14 -16.78
N ILE A 154 1.55 7.33 -16.19
CA ILE A 154 2.27 7.62 -14.93
C ILE A 154 1.31 8.33 -13.99
N VAL A 155 1.32 7.95 -12.71
CA VAL A 155 0.48 8.56 -11.69
C VAL A 155 1.28 8.95 -10.46
N THR A 156 1.04 10.16 -9.96
CA THR A 156 1.49 10.62 -8.65
C THR A 156 0.32 10.56 -7.68
N THR A 157 0.46 9.78 -6.60
CA THR A 157 -0.56 9.64 -5.56
C THR A 157 -0.12 10.34 -4.28
N ASN A 158 -1.02 11.12 -3.69
CA ASN A 158 -0.84 11.65 -2.34
C ASN A 158 -2.15 11.58 -1.56
N TYR A 159 -2.04 11.31 -0.25
CA TYR A 159 -3.23 11.24 0.60
C TYR A 159 -2.92 11.53 2.07
N TRP A 160 -3.95 12.02 2.75
CA TRP A 160 -4.02 12.15 4.19
C TRP A 160 -4.93 11.09 4.76
N SER A 161 -4.55 10.51 5.90
CA SER A 161 -5.43 9.62 6.64
C SER A 161 -5.44 9.94 8.13
N VAL A 162 -6.59 9.69 8.74
CA VAL A 162 -6.80 9.78 10.19
C VAL A 162 -7.31 8.44 10.67
N GLN A 163 -6.72 7.93 11.74
CA GLN A 163 -7.20 6.73 12.43
C GLN A 163 -7.39 7.04 13.91
N LEU A 164 -8.57 6.72 14.42
CA LEU A 164 -8.92 6.75 15.82
C LEU A 164 -8.92 5.32 16.35
N ASP A 165 -8.06 5.02 17.33
CA ASP A 165 -8.00 3.74 18.02
C ASP A 165 -8.56 3.89 19.42
N GLN A 166 -9.59 3.11 19.77
CA GLN A 166 -10.23 3.08 21.07
C GLN A 166 -10.13 1.69 21.67
N PRO A 167 -9.31 1.47 22.71
CA PRO A 167 -9.36 0.26 23.50
C PRO A 167 -10.74 0.11 24.16
N LEU A 168 -11.42 -0.99 23.89
CA LEU A 168 -12.70 -1.36 24.52
C LEU A 168 -12.48 -2.13 25.81
N ASN A 169 -11.40 -2.92 25.85
CA ASN A 169 -10.88 -3.62 27.00
C ASN A 169 -9.39 -3.96 26.78
N ASN A 170 -8.79 -4.74 27.67
CA ASN A 170 -7.37 -5.11 27.58
C ASN A 170 -7.01 -5.93 26.34
N ASN A 171 -7.98 -6.57 25.71
CA ASN A 171 -7.77 -7.51 24.60
C ASN A 171 -8.41 -7.05 23.29
N LEU A 172 -9.24 -6.02 23.32
CA LEU A 172 -9.99 -5.59 22.13
C LEU A 172 -9.86 -4.09 21.93
N THR A 173 -9.41 -3.70 20.74
CA THR A 173 -9.37 -2.31 20.28
C THR A 173 -10.25 -2.17 19.03
N ALA A 174 -11.15 -1.21 19.06
CA ALA A 174 -11.90 -0.77 17.88
C ALA A 174 -11.22 0.46 17.27
N SER A 175 -11.16 0.51 15.95
CA SER A 175 -10.61 1.64 15.22
C SER A 175 -11.57 2.13 14.15
N LEU A 176 -11.52 3.44 13.90
CA LEU A 176 -12.18 4.06 12.75
C LEU A 176 -11.10 4.74 11.90
N TYR A 177 -11.08 4.41 10.63
CA TYR A 177 -10.14 4.93 9.65
C TYR A 177 -10.86 5.81 8.64
N GLY A 178 -10.26 6.94 8.31
CA GLY A 178 -10.71 7.84 7.25
C GLY A 178 -9.54 8.35 6.43
N ARG A 179 -9.74 8.52 5.12
CA ARG A 179 -8.70 8.97 4.19
C ARG A 179 -9.29 9.86 3.11
N TYR A 180 -8.48 10.82 2.66
CA TYR A 180 -8.71 11.63 1.47
C TYR A 180 -7.44 11.70 0.65
N GLY A 181 -7.53 11.47 -0.65
CA GLY A 181 -6.37 11.52 -1.52
C GLY A 181 -6.66 11.95 -2.95
N LEU A 182 -5.56 12.16 -3.67
CA LEU A 182 -5.52 12.60 -5.06
C LEU A 182 -4.58 11.66 -5.83
N ARG A 183 -5.01 11.25 -7.02
CA ARG A 183 -4.20 10.61 -8.05
C ARG A 183 -4.12 11.56 -9.22
N ASN A 184 -2.92 12.03 -9.54
CA ASN A 184 -2.67 12.95 -10.65
C ASN A 184 -1.91 12.20 -11.73
N TYR A 185 -2.55 12.01 -12.86
CA TYR A 185 -1.98 11.34 -14.02
C TYR A 185 -1.22 12.32 -14.91
N ASN A 186 -0.26 11.82 -15.68
CA ASN A 186 0.47 12.60 -16.67
C ASN A 186 -0.46 13.11 -17.80
N ALA A 187 0.04 14.06 -18.60
CA ALA A 187 -0.77 14.86 -19.54
C ALA A 187 -1.73 14.06 -20.44
N PRO A 188 -1.35 12.93 -21.07
CA PRO A 188 -2.28 12.15 -21.90
C PRO A 188 -3.46 11.59 -21.13
N PHE A 189 -3.29 11.29 -19.83
CA PHE A 189 -4.26 10.61 -18.99
C PHE A 189 -4.88 11.50 -17.91
N GLN A 190 -4.80 12.82 -18.01
CA GLN A 190 -5.36 13.76 -17.02
C GLN A 190 -6.87 13.59 -16.77
N TYR A 191 -7.62 13.04 -17.71
CA TYR A 191 -9.03 12.70 -17.55
C TYR A 191 -9.27 11.60 -16.51
N ARG A 192 -8.23 10.80 -16.16
CA ARG A 192 -8.21 9.81 -15.07
C ARG A 192 -7.85 10.42 -13.71
N ASN A 193 -7.50 11.71 -13.62
CA ASN A 193 -7.22 12.35 -12.32
C ASN A 193 -8.36 12.08 -11.36
N THR A 194 -8.05 11.44 -10.22
CA THR A 194 -9.07 10.92 -9.30
C THR A 194 -8.92 11.55 -7.92
N ARG A 195 -10.04 11.98 -7.35
CA ARG A 195 -10.17 12.27 -5.91
C ARG A 195 -10.82 11.07 -5.26
N PHE A 196 -10.31 10.64 -4.12
CA PHE A 196 -10.89 9.49 -3.43
C PHE A 196 -11.05 9.73 -1.94
N TRP A 197 -12.09 9.11 -1.37
CA TRP A 197 -12.42 9.10 0.05
C TRP A 197 -12.59 7.67 0.51
N THR A 198 -11.98 7.34 1.65
CA THR A 198 -12.13 6.04 2.27
C THR A 198 -12.63 6.21 3.70
N LEU A 199 -13.51 5.34 4.11
CA LEU A 199 -13.95 5.21 5.51
C LEU A 199 -14.04 3.73 5.86
N GLY A 200 -13.60 3.34 7.07
CA GLY A 200 -13.73 1.95 7.47
C GLY A 200 -13.48 1.67 8.93
N PRO A 201 -14.24 0.75 9.53
CA PRO A 201 -13.99 0.20 10.85
C PRO A 201 -12.91 -0.88 10.79
N ARG A 202 -12.23 -1.07 11.94
CA ARG A 202 -11.27 -2.14 12.18
C ARG A 202 -11.39 -2.63 13.60
N LEU A 203 -11.21 -3.92 13.80
CA LEU A 203 -11.11 -4.57 15.11
C LEU A 203 -9.77 -5.26 15.23
N ASP A 204 -9.09 -5.03 16.35
CA ASP A 204 -7.86 -5.72 16.75
C ASP A 204 -8.15 -6.48 18.05
N TRP A 205 -8.14 -7.81 17.97
CA TRP A 205 -8.50 -8.70 19.05
C TRP A 205 -7.34 -9.60 19.43
N LEU A 206 -6.79 -9.40 20.62
CA LEU A 206 -5.85 -10.30 21.27
C LEU A 206 -6.64 -11.47 21.88
N ILE A 207 -6.87 -12.55 21.11
CA ILE A 207 -7.64 -13.72 21.52
C ILE A 207 -7.01 -14.36 22.77
N ASN A 208 -5.68 -14.45 22.78
CA ASN A 208 -4.86 -14.87 23.91
C ASN A 208 -3.44 -14.30 23.75
N ALA A 209 -2.53 -14.55 24.72
CA ALA A 209 -1.17 -14.02 24.73
C ALA A 209 -0.34 -14.38 23.46
N LYS A 210 -0.75 -15.36 22.66
CA LYS A 210 -0.04 -15.84 21.47
C LYS A 210 -0.80 -15.64 20.16
N THR A 211 -2.08 -15.23 20.21
CA THR A 211 -2.94 -15.19 19.05
C THR A 211 -3.65 -13.86 18.96
N GLN A 212 -3.44 -13.16 17.86
CA GLN A 212 -4.07 -11.87 17.54
C GLN A 212 -4.84 -12.00 16.23
N LEU A 213 -6.07 -11.51 16.20
CA LEU A 213 -6.90 -11.40 15.02
C LEU A 213 -7.20 -9.93 14.74
N LEU A 214 -6.96 -9.52 13.52
CA LEU A 214 -7.27 -8.19 13.02
C LEU A 214 -8.27 -8.34 11.88
N ILE A 215 -9.39 -7.63 11.96
CA ILE A 215 -10.42 -7.59 10.91
C ILE A 215 -10.65 -6.13 10.54
N GLY A 216 -10.74 -5.84 9.25
CA GLY A 216 -11.01 -4.51 8.74
C GLY A 216 -11.93 -4.53 7.54
N TYR A 217 -12.65 -3.43 7.37
CA TYR A 217 -13.45 -3.13 6.21
C TYR A 217 -13.21 -1.69 5.78
N HIS A 218 -13.07 -1.44 4.48
CA HIS A 218 -12.97 -0.11 3.91
C HIS A 218 -14.01 0.05 2.80
N TYR A 219 -14.71 1.16 2.85
CA TYR A 219 -15.54 1.66 1.76
C TYR A 219 -14.82 2.87 1.14
N GLU A 220 -14.59 2.84 -0.17
CA GLU A 220 -13.89 3.92 -0.88
C GLU A 220 -14.70 4.39 -2.08
N LEU A 221 -14.72 5.71 -2.27
CA LEU A 221 -15.29 6.39 -3.42
C LEU A 221 -14.16 7.07 -4.18
N GLY A 222 -14.01 6.75 -5.47
CA GLY A 222 -13.12 7.44 -6.39
C GLY A 222 -13.91 8.23 -7.44
N ASP A 223 -13.65 9.54 -7.52
CA ASP A 223 -14.28 10.46 -8.48
C ASP A 223 -13.22 10.94 -9.48
N ALA A 224 -13.25 10.41 -10.70
CA ALA A 224 -12.33 10.78 -11.78
C ALA A 224 -12.80 12.04 -12.51
N ALA A 225 -11.86 12.81 -13.05
CA ALA A 225 -12.16 14.02 -13.83
C ALA A 225 -13.03 13.74 -15.04
N SER A 226 -12.91 12.55 -15.65
CA SER A 226 -13.72 12.07 -16.78
C SER A 226 -15.20 11.95 -16.45
N GLN A 227 -15.60 11.78 -15.20
CA GLN A 227 -17.01 11.68 -14.83
C GLN A 227 -17.81 12.93 -15.22
N LYS A 228 -17.16 14.09 -15.30
CA LYS A 228 -17.79 15.38 -15.65
C LYS A 228 -17.73 15.67 -17.16
N SER A 229 -17.08 14.82 -17.95
CA SER A 229 -16.89 15.01 -19.38
C SER A 229 -17.87 14.14 -20.18
N VAL A 230 -18.77 14.78 -20.91
CA VAL A 230 -19.77 14.09 -21.76
C VAL A 230 -19.11 13.28 -22.91
N ASN A 231 -17.87 13.62 -23.25
CA ASN A 231 -17.12 13.03 -24.35
C ASN A 231 -16.02 12.03 -23.92
N SER A 232 -15.95 11.71 -22.62
CA SER A 232 -14.98 10.73 -22.14
C SER A 232 -15.54 9.32 -22.27
N ASN A 233 -14.81 8.44 -22.96
CA ASN A 233 -15.14 7.03 -23.11
C ASN A 233 -14.34 6.13 -22.15
N ASP A 234 -13.73 6.70 -21.12
CA ASP A 234 -12.93 5.98 -20.12
C ASP A 234 -13.04 6.66 -18.76
N ASN A 235 -14.19 6.47 -18.12
CA ASN A 235 -14.48 6.99 -16.78
C ASN A 235 -14.09 5.97 -15.73
N VAL A 236 -12.93 6.16 -15.12
CA VAL A 236 -12.38 5.30 -14.08
C VAL A 236 -12.89 5.61 -12.67
N SER A 237 -14.01 6.34 -12.53
CA SER A 237 -14.67 6.55 -11.23
C SER A 237 -15.24 5.24 -10.71
N TYR A 238 -15.15 5.01 -9.39
CA TYR A 238 -15.49 3.71 -8.81
C TYR A 238 -16.02 3.81 -7.39
N ILE A 239 -16.65 2.73 -6.97
CA ILE A 239 -16.97 2.40 -5.58
C ILE A 239 -16.23 1.12 -5.24
N SER A 240 -15.35 1.16 -4.21
CA SER A 240 -14.62 -0.01 -3.73
C SER A 240 -15.11 -0.45 -2.35
N ASN A 241 -15.22 -1.75 -2.19
CA ASN A 241 -15.45 -2.43 -0.92
C ASN A 241 -14.28 -3.38 -0.66
N TYR A 242 -13.54 -3.14 0.39
CA TYR A 242 -12.39 -3.95 0.77
C TYR A 242 -12.59 -4.54 2.16
N THR A 243 -12.33 -5.83 2.30
CA THR A 243 -12.38 -6.56 3.57
C THR A 243 -11.08 -7.34 3.76
N SER A 244 -10.55 -7.31 4.96
CA SER A 244 -9.32 -8.03 5.32
C SER A 244 -9.46 -8.72 6.68
N ALA A 245 -8.83 -9.88 6.80
CA ALA A 245 -8.61 -10.57 8.06
C ALA A 245 -7.15 -11.01 8.15
N GLU A 246 -6.46 -10.62 9.24
CA GLU A 246 -5.09 -11.02 9.56
C GLU A 246 -5.08 -11.79 10.87
N LEU A 247 -4.58 -13.02 10.85
CA LEU A 247 -4.35 -13.87 12.02
C LEU A 247 -2.85 -14.02 12.26
N THR A 248 -2.37 -13.54 13.40
CA THR A 248 -1.00 -13.73 13.85
C THR A 248 -0.97 -14.74 14.99
N ILE A 249 -0.13 -15.78 14.87
CA ILE A 249 0.05 -16.83 15.87
C ILE A 249 1.52 -16.93 16.24
N GLN A 250 1.85 -16.77 17.52
CA GLN A 250 3.17 -17.08 18.06
C GLN A 250 3.29 -18.59 18.29
N LEU A 251 3.96 -19.30 17.38
CA LEU A 251 4.14 -20.74 17.42
C LEU A 251 5.18 -21.15 18.46
N LEU A 252 6.31 -20.44 18.50
CA LEU A 252 7.40 -20.61 19.46
C LEU A 252 7.81 -19.23 19.99
N GLU A 253 8.66 -19.19 21.00
CA GLU A 253 9.15 -17.93 21.59
C GLU A 253 9.73 -16.95 20.54
N ARG A 254 10.39 -17.47 19.51
CA ARG A 254 11.04 -16.69 18.45
C ARG A 254 10.37 -16.82 17.08
N LEU A 255 9.34 -17.66 16.95
CA LEU A 255 8.70 -17.93 15.66
C LEU A 255 7.22 -17.54 15.72
N SER A 256 6.80 -16.69 14.81
CA SER A 256 5.40 -16.36 14.58
C SER A 256 5.01 -16.63 13.13
N SER A 257 3.74 -16.99 12.92
CA SER A 257 3.14 -17.08 11.59
C SER A 257 2.04 -16.05 11.45
N VAL A 258 1.92 -15.49 10.25
CA VAL A 258 0.87 -14.52 9.89
C VAL A 258 0.13 -15.08 8.69
N PHE A 259 -1.20 -15.09 8.79
CA PHE A 259 -2.12 -15.49 7.72
C PHE A 259 -2.99 -14.28 7.40
N ILE A 260 -3.07 -13.91 6.13
CA ILE A 260 -3.90 -12.79 5.69
C ILE A 260 -4.83 -13.29 4.58
N ILE A 261 -6.08 -12.85 4.61
CA ILE A 261 -7.04 -13.05 3.55
C ILE A 261 -7.68 -11.69 3.28
N ASP A 262 -7.64 -11.28 2.01
CA ASP A 262 -8.20 -10.03 1.54
C ASP A 262 -9.19 -10.28 0.41
N TYR A 263 -10.23 -9.45 0.38
CA TYR A 263 -11.18 -9.37 -0.70
C TYR A 263 -11.47 -7.92 -1.03
N GLU A 264 -11.42 -7.55 -2.30
CA GLU A 264 -11.82 -6.24 -2.79
C GLU A 264 -12.77 -6.40 -3.97
N LYS A 265 -13.81 -5.58 -3.97
CA LYS A 265 -14.73 -5.42 -5.09
C LYS A 265 -14.80 -3.96 -5.49
N ASN A 266 -14.38 -3.68 -6.73
CA ASN A 266 -14.48 -2.39 -7.36
C ASN A 266 -15.63 -2.41 -8.37
N ASN A 267 -16.57 -1.47 -8.26
CA ASN A 267 -17.62 -1.25 -9.24
C ASN A 267 -17.37 0.09 -9.90
N TYR A 268 -17.15 0.10 -11.21
CA TYR A 268 -17.01 1.35 -11.97
C TYR A 268 -18.38 2.02 -12.12
N THR A 269 -18.39 3.35 -11.99
CA THR A 269 -19.65 4.13 -11.87
C THR A 269 -19.97 4.94 -13.13
N SER A 270 -19.40 4.59 -14.29
CA SER A 270 -19.74 5.25 -15.56
C SER A 270 -21.21 5.03 -15.92
N ASN A 271 -21.90 6.14 -16.26
CA ASN A 271 -23.29 6.11 -16.73
C ASN A 271 -23.40 6.17 -18.26
N ASN A 272 -22.27 6.26 -18.96
CA ASN A 272 -22.23 6.32 -20.41
C ASN A 272 -22.11 4.90 -20.99
N ILE A 273 -23.11 4.45 -21.74
CA ILE A 273 -23.14 3.11 -22.37
C ILE A 273 -21.98 2.89 -23.38
N ASN A 274 -21.40 3.96 -23.91
CA ASN A 274 -20.26 3.89 -24.82
C ASN A 274 -18.91 3.92 -24.09
N ASP A 275 -18.91 4.01 -22.75
CA ASP A 275 -17.72 4.02 -21.95
C ASP A 275 -17.18 2.59 -21.75
N LEU A 276 -15.87 2.41 -21.82
CA LEU A 276 -15.21 1.12 -21.60
C LEU A 276 -15.49 0.54 -20.21
N GLN A 277 -15.74 1.43 -19.23
CA GLN A 277 -15.99 1.04 -17.83
C GLN A 277 -17.50 0.88 -17.51
N TYR A 278 -18.40 1.08 -18.49
CA TYR A 278 -19.84 0.96 -18.26
C TYR A 278 -20.24 -0.44 -17.81
N GLY A 279 -20.86 -0.52 -16.63
CA GLY A 279 -21.31 -1.79 -16.05
C GLY A 279 -20.19 -2.79 -15.70
N THR A 280 -18.91 -2.35 -15.70
CA THR A 280 -17.79 -3.21 -15.35
C THR A 280 -17.55 -3.24 -13.84
N SER A 281 -17.03 -4.35 -13.39
CA SER A 281 -16.55 -4.52 -11.99
C SER A 281 -15.30 -5.38 -11.97
N GLU A 282 -14.53 -5.22 -10.88
CA GLU A 282 -13.33 -5.98 -10.60
C GLU A 282 -13.46 -6.65 -9.24
N ASP A 283 -13.16 -7.94 -9.18
CA ASP A 283 -13.03 -8.69 -7.94
C ASP A 283 -11.56 -9.10 -7.75
N VAL A 284 -11.00 -8.82 -6.57
CA VAL A 284 -9.63 -9.22 -6.21
C VAL A 284 -9.67 -10.04 -4.94
N TYR A 285 -9.11 -11.23 -5.00
CA TYR A 285 -8.90 -12.13 -3.86
C TYR A 285 -7.42 -12.29 -3.61
N GLN A 286 -7.01 -12.24 -2.35
CA GLN A 286 -5.63 -12.43 -1.97
C GLN A 286 -5.53 -13.29 -0.72
N GLY A 287 -4.58 -14.21 -0.71
CA GLY A 287 -4.17 -14.98 0.46
C GLY A 287 -2.67 -14.84 0.68
N GLN A 288 -2.25 -14.71 1.93
CA GLN A 288 -0.85 -14.59 2.29
C GLN A 288 -0.53 -15.44 3.51
N ILE A 289 0.64 -16.09 3.49
CA ILE A 289 1.24 -16.76 4.63
C ILE A 289 2.65 -16.23 4.80
N ALA A 290 3.01 -15.85 6.02
CA ALA A 290 4.36 -15.43 6.36
C ALA A 290 4.83 -16.05 7.67
N CYS A 291 6.13 -16.36 7.74
CA CYS A 291 6.83 -16.78 8.95
C CYS A 291 7.82 -15.68 9.33
N LEU A 292 7.82 -15.30 10.61
CA LEU A 292 8.72 -14.30 11.18
C LEU A 292 9.58 -15.00 12.25
N TYR A 293 10.88 -15.02 12.02
CA TYR A 293 11.83 -15.61 12.97
C TYR A 293 12.71 -14.52 13.59
N LYS A 294 12.60 -14.34 14.90
CA LYS A 294 13.41 -13.38 15.67
C LYS A 294 14.80 -13.95 15.90
N LEU A 295 15.79 -13.49 15.10
CA LEU A 295 17.20 -13.86 15.26
C LEU A 295 17.78 -13.28 16.55
N HIS A 296 17.51 -11.99 16.78
CA HIS A 296 17.94 -11.20 17.92
C HIS A 296 16.83 -10.23 18.33
N SER A 297 16.96 -9.55 19.48
CA SER A 297 15.99 -8.51 19.89
C SER A 297 15.82 -7.40 18.86
N SER A 298 16.86 -7.13 18.08
CA SER A 298 16.92 -6.09 17.06
C SER A 298 16.85 -6.62 15.60
N ALA A 299 16.68 -7.94 15.38
CA ALA A 299 16.70 -8.51 14.03
C ALA A 299 15.67 -9.63 13.85
N THR A 300 14.84 -9.50 12.82
CA THR A 300 13.81 -10.48 12.46
C THR A 300 13.91 -10.82 10.97
N VAL A 301 14.03 -12.11 10.66
CA VAL A 301 13.90 -12.62 9.29
C VAL A 301 12.43 -12.90 9.00
N LYS A 302 12.00 -12.59 7.78
CA LYS A 302 10.65 -12.83 7.28
C LYS A 302 10.75 -13.68 6.02
N LEU A 303 9.92 -14.71 5.93
CA LEU A 303 9.72 -15.51 4.73
C LEU A 303 8.24 -15.62 4.48
N GLY A 304 7.80 -15.43 3.25
CA GLY A 304 6.37 -15.55 2.96
C GLY A 304 6.06 -15.84 1.51
N TRP A 305 4.80 -16.20 1.31
CA TRP A 305 4.17 -16.44 0.03
C TRP A 305 2.81 -15.78 -0.02
N GLN A 306 2.46 -15.24 -1.18
CA GLN A 306 1.19 -14.58 -1.44
C GLN A 306 0.64 -15.09 -2.77
N TYR A 307 -0.64 -15.39 -2.75
CA TYR A 307 -1.43 -15.71 -3.92
C TYR A 307 -2.46 -14.60 -4.12
N GLY A 308 -2.56 -14.08 -5.34
CA GLY A 308 -3.58 -13.12 -5.73
C GLY A 308 -4.32 -13.58 -6.98
N ASN A 309 -5.60 -13.24 -7.04
CA ASN A 309 -6.46 -13.50 -8.18
C ASN A 309 -7.30 -12.25 -8.45
N ARG A 310 -7.21 -11.72 -9.65
CA ARG A 310 -7.99 -10.58 -10.13
C ARG A 310 -8.88 -11.02 -11.27
N LYS A 311 -10.17 -10.72 -11.16
CA LYS A 311 -11.15 -10.96 -12.20
C LYS A 311 -11.82 -9.66 -12.59
N LEU A 312 -11.69 -9.29 -13.87
CA LEU A 312 -12.36 -8.15 -14.46
C LEU A 312 -13.57 -8.65 -15.29
N THR A 313 -14.74 -8.04 -15.11
CA THR A 313 -15.97 -8.50 -15.79
C THR A 313 -16.03 -8.13 -17.26
N SER A 314 -15.32 -7.06 -17.68
CA SER A 314 -15.32 -6.57 -19.06
C SER A 314 -14.70 -7.55 -20.06
N ASP A 315 -13.66 -8.26 -19.69
CA ASP A 315 -12.89 -9.14 -20.59
C ASP A 315 -12.93 -10.61 -20.21
N ASN A 316 -13.62 -10.93 -19.11
CA ASN A 316 -13.72 -12.28 -18.53
C ASN A 316 -12.34 -12.94 -18.26
N GLN A 317 -11.29 -12.11 -18.16
CA GLN A 317 -9.94 -12.57 -17.85
C GLN A 317 -9.78 -12.76 -16.35
N ASN A 318 -9.13 -13.86 -16.01
CA ASN A 318 -8.75 -14.20 -14.65
C ASN A 318 -7.22 -14.18 -14.57
N VAL A 319 -6.69 -13.19 -13.85
CA VAL A 319 -5.25 -13.02 -13.73
C VAL A 319 -4.80 -13.48 -12.36
N VAL A 320 -3.85 -14.40 -12.35
CA VAL A 320 -3.29 -15.01 -11.14
C VAL A 320 -1.86 -14.54 -10.94
N ILE A 321 -1.54 -14.15 -9.72
CA ILE A 321 -0.20 -13.77 -9.31
C ILE A 321 0.28 -14.59 -8.13
N ASN A 322 1.57 -14.91 -8.14
CA ASN A 322 2.26 -15.51 -7.01
C ASN A 322 3.48 -14.68 -6.67
N ASN A 323 3.60 -14.31 -5.40
CA ASN A 323 4.76 -13.62 -4.86
C ASN A 323 5.40 -14.48 -3.78
N VAL A 324 6.72 -14.58 -3.79
CA VAL A 324 7.52 -15.20 -2.71
C VAL A 324 8.52 -14.16 -2.25
N TRP A 325 8.73 -14.02 -0.94
CA TRP A 325 9.69 -13.04 -0.43
C TRP A 325 10.52 -13.56 0.74
N LEU A 326 11.70 -12.99 0.84
CA LEU A 326 12.59 -13.09 1.97
C LEU A 326 12.97 -11.68 2.41
N GLY A 327 12.86 -11.39 3.70
CA GLY A 327 13.18 -10.07 4.24
C GLY A 327 13.92 -10.11 5.55
N LEU A 328 14.64 -9.03 5.84
CA LEU A 328 15.30 -8.76 7.11
C LEU A 328 14.84 -7.40 7.64
N LEU A 329 14.23 -7.43 8.82
CA LEU A 329 13.90 -6.23 9.59
C LEU A 329 14.93 -6.05 10.69
N THR A 330 15.55 -4.87 10.77
CA THR A 330 16.47 -4.48 11.84
C THR A 330 15.99 -3.23 12.55
N SER A 331 16.17 -3.16 13.88
CA SER A 331 15.78 -2.04 14.74
C SER A 331 16.98 -1.56 15.57
N PHE A 332 17.10 -0.24 15.70
CA PHE A 332 18.20 0.45 16.40
C PHE A 332 17.66 1.44 17.42
#